data_e0707ac7e7777978e4a714dad94010cb
#
_entry.id   e0707ac7e7777978e4a714dad94010cb
#
_cell.length_a   1.000
_cell.length_b   1.000
_cell.length_c   1.000
_cell.angle_alpha   90.00
_cell.angle_beta   90.00
_cell.angle_gamma   90.00
#
_symmetry.space_group_name_H-M   'P 1'
#
loop_
_entity.id
_entity.type
_entity.pdbx_description
1 polymer ?
#
loop_
_entity_poly.entity_id
_entity_poly.type
_entity_poly.pdbx_seq_one_letter_code
_entity_poly.pdbx_strand_id
1 'polypeptide(L)'
;MSTVVHAQDPFGNAVTLQHPTSAAAVAGFVDGFLGYQPGILAILPAAETDHSLIVQTCAAVLWMFSESPAGPPKARWHLARAAAAAGPATERERQFAAAVAHWVAGDIGAALAQHEALAQQHPRDLAAIKLGQYHAFNLGDAPTMLRLALHAVPAAQHVASLHGLLAFGYEQCHRLGQAEAHARYALAMQPAEPWAQHALAHVMLTDGRLAEGAAFLQQASPQWRGLTSFMRGHNSWHLALFQIELGDDAAALRLYDDEVWGLDKSYSQDQVGAVSLLARLELAGVAVGERWDELATHLSCRTADQVQPFLDLQYLYGLARAGLPQADTLLANIQRFAPLAPAAARAAWQRVAVPAAHGLLAHARGMFKPAQADWPAAADALGAALPGLAGIGGSHAQRELFEQLHLDALQRAGRLAAVQNLLQPQANAQPQSLRVRRRLHAVYAGLGLPALAAG
;
A
#
# COMPACT_ATOMS: atom_id res chain seq x y z
N MET A 1 3.03 -43.87 -9.22
CA MET A 1 2.20 -43.24 -8.15
C MET A 1 3.10 -42.22 -7.46
N SER A 2 2.78 -40.92 -7.56
CA SER A 2 3.51 -39.91 -6.80
C SER A 2 3.32 -40.18 -5.32
N THR A 3 4.42 -40.29 -4.57
CA THR A 3 4.39 -40.42 -3.09
C THR A 3 3.85 -39.12 -2.52
N VAL A 4 2.72 -39.19 -1.82
CA VAL A 4 2.17 -38.05 -1.09
C VAL A 4 3.04 -37.78 0.12
N VAL A 5 3.48 -36.54 0.29
CA VAL A 5 4.27 -36.09 1.43
C VAL A 5 3.37 -35.22 2.32
N HIS A 6 3.29 -35.55 3.60
CA HIS A 6 2.62 -34.72 4.59
C HIS A 6 3.67 -33.97 5.40
N ALA A 7 3.50 -32.65 5.52
CA ALA A 7 4.36 -31.77 6.29
C ALA A 7 3.51 -30.76 7.07
N GLN A 8 4.14 -29.83 7.75
CA GLN A 8 3.47 -28.68 8.41
C GLN A 8 4.15 -27.39 8.01
N ASP A 9 3.36 -26.32 7.93
CA ASP A 9 3.87 -24.97 7.81
C ASP A 9 4.43 -24.45 9.16
N PRO A 10 5.05 -23.27 9.23
CA PRO A 10 5.62 -22.73 10.47
C PRO A 10 4.62 -22.59 11.63
N PHE A 11 3.31 -22.53 11.35
CA PHE A 11 2.25 -22.41 12.36
C PHE A 11 1.54 -23.73 12.66
N GLY A 12 2.09 -24.86 12.16
CA GLY A 12 1.56 -26.20 12.41
C GLY A 12 0.34 -26.55 11.59
N ASN A 13 0.02 -25.82 10.54
CA ASN A 13 -1.04 -26.22 9.62
C ASN A 13 -0.52 -27.33 8.69
N ALA A 14 -1.30 -28.40 8.54
CA ALA A 14 -0.94 -29.52 7.66
C ALA A 14 -0.86 -29.05 6.19
N VAL A 15 0.20 -29.48 5.50
CA VAL A 15 0.40 -29.27 4.06
C VAL A 15 0.63 -30.59 3.33
N THR A 16 0.06 -30.70 2.13
CA THR A 16 0.12 -31.90 1.28
C THR A 16 0.95 -31.60 0.04
N LEU A 17 2.04 -32.34 -0.17
CA LEU A 17 3.06 -32.08 -1.18
C LEU A 17 3.31 -33.30 -2.06
N GLN A 18 3.88 -33.09 -3.25
CA GLN A 18 4.39 -34.17 -4.10
C GLN A 18 5.88 -34.46 -3.85
N HIS A 19 6.63 -33.44 -3.40
CA HIS A 19 8.07 -33.53 -3.14
C HIS A 19 8.42 -33.07 -1.71
N PRO A 20 9.25 -33.82 -0.96
CA PRO A 20 9.66 -33.42 0.40
C PRO A 20 10.37 -32.04 0.44
N THR A 21 11.13 -31.73 -0.60
CA THR A 21 11.86 -30.45 -0.71
C THR A 21 10.96 -29.22 -0.78
N SER A 22 9.72 -29.38 -1.21
CA SER A 22 8.74 -28.30 -1.30
C SER A 22 8.26 -27.82 0.07
N ALA A 23 8.45 -28.60 1.14
CA ALA A 23 8.09 -28.18 2.50
C ALA A 23 8.84 -26.91 2.92
N ALA A 24 10.13 -26.82 2.62
CA ALA A 24 10.93 -25.62 2.89
C ALA A 24 10.47 -24.41 2.05
N ALA A 25 10.04 -24.63 0.81
CA ALA A 25 9.53 -23.56 -0.03
C ALA A 25 8.16 -23.02 0.47
N VAL A 26 7.27 -23.89 0.93
CA VAL A 26 5.99 -23.47 1.55
C VAL A 26 6.24 -22.73 2.87
N ALA A 27 7.15 -23.21 3.70
CA ALA A 27 7.54 -22.51 4.93
C ALA A 27 8.14 -21.15 4.61
N GLY A 28 9.05 -21.06 3.64
CA GLY A 28 9.64 -19.82 3.18
C GLY A 28 8.62 -18.85 2.58
N PHE A 29 7.57 -19.36 1.92
CA PHE A 29 6.45 -18.53 1.47
C PHE A 29 5.68 -17.95 2.66
N VAL A 30 5.30 -18.75 3.65
CA VAL A 30 4.52 -18.30 4.80
C VAL A 30 5.30 -17.28 5.64
N ASP A 31 6.55 -17.61 6.00
CA ASP A 31 7.42 -16.71 6.76
C ASP A 31 7.74 -15.43 5.98
N GLY A 32 8.07 -15.58 4.70
CA GLY A 32 8.37 -14.45 3.82
C GLY A 32 7.17 -13.57 3.55
N PHE A 33 5.97 -14.13 3.44
CA PHE A 33 4.75 -13.36 3.25
C PHE A 33 4.38 -12.56 4.52
N LEU A 34 4.52 -13.16 5.70
CA LEU A 34 4.24 -12.47 6.97
C LEU A 34 5.32 -11.48 7.33
N GLY A 35 6.59 -11.87 7.23
CA GLY A 35 7.76 -11.09 7.64
C GLY A 35 8.44 -10.30 6.53
N TYR A 36 7.88 -10.29 5.31
CA TYR A 36 8.43 -9.58 4.14
C TYR A 36 9.88 -10.00 3.81
N GLN A 37 10.17 -11.31 3.93
CA GLN A 37 11.48 -11.86 3.66
C GLN A 37 11.62 -12.31 2.19
N PRO A 38 12.79 -12.12 1.54
CA PRO A 38 13.01 -12.54 0.15
C PRO A 38 12.84 -14.05 -0.08
N GLY A 39 12.93 -14.86 0.98
CA GLY A 39 12.66 -16.31 0.94
C GLY A 39 11.30 -16.71 0.38
N ILE A 40 10.34 -15.79 0.33
CA ILE A 40 9.02 -15.98 -0.30
C ILE A 40 9.14 -16.44 -1.76
N LEU A 41 10.18 -16.02 -2.48
CA LEU A 41 10.38 -16.34 -3.89
C LEU A 41 10.77 -17.80 -4.14
N ALA A 42 11.22 -18.54 -3.11
CA ALA A 42 11.57 -19.95 -3.23
C ALA A 42 10.41 -20.86 -3.69
N ILE A 43 9.18 -20.39 -3.53
CA ILE A 43 7.97 -21.11 -3.97
C ILE A 43 7.89 -21.22 -5.51
N LEU A 44 8.42 -20.24 -6.27
CA LEU A 44 8.34 -20.24 -7.73
C LEU A 44 9.13 -21.41 -8.36
N PRO A 45 10.42 -21.61 -8.06
CA PRO A 45 11.14 -22.79 -8.58
C PRO A 45 10.57 -24.13 -8.04
N ALA A 46 10.04 -24.16 -6.81
CA ALA A 46 9.37 -25.36 -6.30
C ALA A 46 8.10 -25.70 -7.10
N ALA A 47 7.34 -24.70 -7.54
CA ALA A 47 6.15 -24.89 -8.35
C ALA A 47 6.41 -25.43 -9.76
N GLU A 48 7.64 -25.39 -10.25
CA GLU A 48 7.99 -26.01 -11.55
C GLU A 48 7.88 -27.53 -11.51
N THR A 49 8.17 -28.15 -10.39
CA THR A 49 8.21 -29.62 -10.23
C THR A 49 7.11 -30.16 -9.33
N ASP A 50 6.65 -29.42 -8.33
CA ASP A 50 5.60 -29.83 -7.38
C ASP A 50 4.26 -29.22 -7.77
N HIS A 51 3.32 -30.05 -8.20
CA HIS A 51 1.98 -29.65 -8.65
C HIS A 51 0.92 -29.79 -7.54
N SER A 52 1.34 -29.96 -6.29
CA SER A 52 0.39 -29.98 -5.17
C SER A 52 -0.36 -28.66 -5.07
N LEU A 53 -1.61 -28.74 -4.56
CA LEU A 53 -2.53 -27.62 -4.52
C LEU A 53 -1.91 -26.40 -3.80
N ILE A 54 -1.28 -26.65 -2.65
CA ILE A 54 -0.72 -25.55 -1.83
C ILE A 54 0.45 -24.84 -2.53
N VAL A 55 1.38 -25.60 -3.12
CA VAL A 55 2.56 -25.02 -3.81
C VAL A 55 2.12 -24.16 -4.99
N GLN A 56 1.21 -24.66 -5.82
CA GLN A 56 0.69 -23.93 -6.97
C GLN A 56 -0.15 -22.73 -6.56
N THR A 57 -0.93 -22.83 -5.47
CA THR A 57 -1.70 -21.71 -4.94
C THR A 57 -0.78 -20.60 -4.42
N CYS A 58 0.27 -20.92 -3.67
CA CYS A 58 1.24 -19.94 -3.19
C CYS A 58 1.96 -19.23 -4.36
N ALA A 59 2.32 -19.98 -5.42
CA ALA A 59 2.89 -19.39 -6.63
C ALA A 59 1.88 -18.46 -7.34
N ALA A 60 0.59 -18.84 -7.40
CA ALA A 60 -0.47 -18.00 -7.94
C ALA A 60 -0.62 -16.68 -7.15
N VAL A 61 -0.52 -16.72 -5.83
CA VAL A 61 -0.54 -15.53 -4.97
C VAL A 61 0.61 -14.58 -5.33
N LEU A 62 1.84 -15.07 -5.50
CA LEU A 62 2.97 -14.22 -5.89
C LEU A 62 2.78 -13.57 -7.26
N TRP A 63 2.22 -14.29 -8.23
CA TRP A 63 1.91 -13.70 -9.53
C TRP A 63 0.86 -12.60 -9.44
N MET A 64 -0.14 -12.73 -8.56
CA MET A 64 -1.10 -11.65 -8.31
C MET A 64 -0.45 -10.44 -7.64
N PHE A 65 0.51 -10.64 -6.72
CA PHE A 65 1.28 -9.55 -6.11
C PHE A 65 2.33 -8.91 -7.05
N SER A 66 2.51 -9.42 -8.26
CA SER A 66 3.26 -8.69 -9.29
C SER A 66 2.57 -7.38 -9.70
N GLU A 67 1.29 -7.24 -9.36
CA GLU A 67 0.45 -6.06 -9.62
C GLU A 67 0.58 -5.56 -11.07
N SER A 68 0.55 -6.51 -12.00
CA SER A 68 0.69 -6.29 -13.43
C SER A 68 -0.34 -7.06 -14.22
N PRO A 69 -0.65 -6.68 -15.47
CA PRO A 69 -1.56 -7.42 -16.34
C PRO A 69 -1.14 -8.88 -16.60
N ALA A 70 0.15 -9.19 -16.40
CA ALA A 70 0.66 -10.55 -16.54
C ALA A 70 0.32 -11.46 -15.33
N GLY A 71 -0.02 -10.88 -14.18
CA GLY A 71 -0.30 -11.61 -12.94
C GLY A 71 -1.46 -12.59 -13.07
N PRO A 72 -2.69 -12.13 -13.39
CA PRO A 72 -3.86 -13.00 -13.45
C PRO A 72 -3.76 -14.16 -14.44
N PRO A 73 -3.21 -14.02 -15.67
CA PRO A 73 -2.99 -15.16 -16.57
C PRO A 73 -2.04 -16.21 -16.00
N LYS A 74 -0.93 -15.79 -15.39
CA LYS A 74 0.04 -16.70 -14.78
C LYS A 74 -0.52 -17.38 -13.53
N ALA A 75 -1.26 -16.65 -12.70
CA ALA A 75 -1.95 -17.22 -11.54
C ALA A 75 -2.99 -18.28 -11.96
N ARG A 76 -3.78 -18.02 -13.00
CA ARG A 76 -4.70 -19.01 -13.57
C ARG A 76 -3.98 -20.26 -14.07
N TRP A 77 -2.82 -20.10 -14.70
CA TRP A 77 -2.02 -21.23 -15.17
C TRP A 77 -1.58 -22.13 -14.00
N HIS A 78 -1.13 -21.56 -12.88
CA HIS A 78 -0.77 -22.31 -11.68
C HIS A 78 -1.96 -23.05 -11.08
N LEU A 79 -3.10 -22.38 -10.93
CA LEU A 79 -4.33 -23.01 -10.42
C LEU A 79 -4.84 -24.13 -11.30
N ALA A 80 -4.79 -23.97 -12.63
CA ALA A 80 -5.15 -25.01 -13.57
C ALA A 80 -4.22 -26.23 -13.50
N ARG A 81 -2.92 -25.99 -13.26
CA ARG A 81 -1.92 -27.05 -13.10
C ARG A 81 -2.18 -27.88 -11.84
N ALA A 82 -2.54 -27.24 -10.72
CA ALA A 82 -2.95 -27.92 -9.51
C ALA A 82 -4.20 -28.80 -9.73
N ALA A 83 -5.21 -28.24 -10.40
CA ALA A 83 -6.46 -28.96 -10.71
C ALA A 83 -6.20 -30.18 -11.61
N ALA A 84 -5.35 -30.05 -12.64
CA ALA A 84 -4.99 -31.15 -13.53
C ALA A 84 -4.21 -32.28 -12.83
N ALA A 85 -3.41 -31.94 -11.82
CA ALA A 85 -2.68 -32.94 -11.03
C ALA A 85 -3.61 -33.80 -10.15
N ALA A 86 -4.82 -33.32 -9.82
CA ALA A 86 -5.86 -34.00 -9.05
C ALA A 86 -5.31 -34.70 -7.76
N GLY A 87 -4.28 -34.11 -7.13
CA GLY A 87 -3.62 -34.66 -5.97
C GLY A 87 -4.45 -34.51 -4.68
N PRO A 88 -4.11 -35.26 -3.65
CA PRO A 88 -4.73 -35.08 -2.33
C PRO A 88 -4.41 -33.69 -1.77
N ALA A 89 -5.38 -33.12 -1.04
CA ALA A 89 -5.25 -31.84 -0.37
C ALA A 89 -6.12 -31.82 0.89
N THR A 90 -5.73 -31.05 1.88
CA THR A 90 -6.55 -30.79 3.07
C THR A 90 -7.73 -29.87 2.73
N GLU A 91 -8.73 -29.82 3.61
CA GLU A 91 -9.86 -28.89 3.42
C GLU A 91 -9.39 -27.43 3.46
N ARG A 92 -8.46 -27.10 4.36
CA ARG A 92 -7.83 -25.79 4.45
C ARG A 92 -7.16 -25.37 3.12
N GLU A 93 -6.39 -26.28 2.51
CA GLU A 93 -5.73 -26.00 1.22
C GLU A 93 -6.75 -25.77 0.10
N ARG A 94 -7.85 -26.54 0.07
CA ARG A 94 -8.93 -26.32 -0.91
C ARG A 94 -9.61 -24.99 -0.73
N GLN A 95 -9.91 -24.60 0.50
CA GLN A 95 -10.53 -23.30 0.80
C GLN A 95 -9.58 -22.13 0.45
N PHE A 96 -8.28 -22.26 0.75
CA PHE A 96 -7.29 -21.24 0.38
C PHE A 96 -7.16 -21.10 -1.14
N ALA A 97 -7.10 -22.22 -1.87
CA ALA A 97 -7.07 -22.22 -3.32
C ALA A 97 -8.36 -21.62 -3.93
N ALA A 98 -9.53 -21.88 -3.33
CA ALA A 98 -10.79 -21.27 -3.75
C ALA A 98 -10.78 -19.75 -3.54
N ALA A 99 -10.28 -19.26 -2.41
CA ALA A 99 -10.14 -17.83 -2.15
C ALA A 99 -9.24 -17.16 -3.21
N VAL A 100 -8.10 -17.77 -3.52
CA VAL A 100 -7.18 -17.28 -4.55
C VAL A 100 -7.80 -17.33 -5.95
N ALA A 101 -8.56 -18.39 -6.27
CA ALA A 101 -9.26 -18.50 -7.54
C ALA A 101 -10.30 -17.38 -7.73
N HIS A 102 -11.07 -17.04 -6.69
CA HIS A 102 -11.98 -15.90 -6.70
C HIS A 102 -11.25 -14.58 -6.92
N TRP A 103 -10.11 -14.37 -6.24
CA TRP A 103 -9.28 -13.19 -6.48
C TRP A 103 -8.81 -13.09 -7.93
N VAL A 104 -8.27 -14.18 -8.48
CA VAL A 104 -7.79 -14.26 -9.87
C VAL A 104 -8.92 -14.01 -10.88
N ALA A 105 -10.16 -14.38 -10.54
CA ALA A 105 -11.35 -14.09 -11.33
C ALA A 105 -11.88 -12.65 -11.15
N GLY A 106 -11.32 -11.87 -10.22
CA GLY A 106 -11.79 -10.50 -9.89
C GLY A 106 -13.03 -10.47 -8.98
N ASP A 107 -13.43 -11.60 -8.41
CA ASP A 107 -14.54 -11.69 -7.45
C ASP A 107 -14.02 -11.55 -6.02
N ILE A 108 -13.70 -10.30 -5.65
CA ILE A 108 -13.12 -10.00 -4.33
C ILE A 108 -14.12 -10.26 -3.20
N GLY A 109 -15.42 -10.11 -3.45
CA GLY A 109 -16.45 -10.42 -2.46
C GLY A 109 -16.44 -11.90 -2.06
N ALA A 110 -16.40 -12.81 -3.06
CA ALA A 110 -16.30 -14.23 -2.81
C ALA A 110 -14.94 -14.62 -2.21
N ALA A 111 -13.83 -13.98 -2.63
CA ALA A 111 -12.52 -14.19 -2.01
C ALA A 111 -12.54 -13.84 -0.52
N LEU A 112 -13.10 -12.70 -0.13
CA LEU A 112 -13.24 -12.29 1.26
C LEU A 112 -14.11 -13.25 2.08
N ALA A 113 -15.23 -13.73 1.53
CA ALA A 113 -16.08 -14.71 2.19
C ALA A 113 -15.32 -16.03 2.49
N GLN A 114 -14.48 -16.49 1.56
CA GLN A 114 -13.61 -17.65 1.77
C GLN A 114 -12.54 -17.36 2.83
N HIS A 115 -11.91 -16.19 2.83
CA HIS A 115 -10.94 -15.83 3.88
C HIS A 115 -11.58 -15.73 5.26
N GLU A 116 -12.82 -15.23 5.36
CA GLU A 116 -13.57 -15.21 6.62
C GLU A 116 -13.83 -16.63 7.14
N ALA A 117 -14.27 -17.56 6.27
CA ALA A 117 -14.47 -18.95 6.62
C ALA A 117 -13.15 -19.64 7.06
N LEU A 118 -12.05 -19.36 6.33
CA LEU A 118 -10.72 -19.85 6.69
C LEU A 118 -10.28 -19.35 8.07
N ALA A 119 -10.43 -18.04 8.35
CA ALA A 119 -10.04 -17.46 9.63
C ALA A 119 -10.80 -18.08 10.82
N GLN A 120 -12.08 -18.42 10.62
CA GLN A 120 -12.90 -19.07 11.63
C GLN A 120 -12.54 -20.53 11.84
N GLN A 121 -12.31 -21.29 10.75
CA GLN A 121 -12.09 -22.74 10.81
C GLN A 121 -10.62 -23.11 11.02
N HIS A 122 -9.70 -22.28 10.53
CA HIS A 122 -8.25 -22.48 10.55
C HIS A 122 -7.52 -21.24 11.09
N PRO A 123 -7.75 -20.85 12.36
CA PRO A 123 -7.28 -19.56 12.90
C PRO A 123 -5.75 -19.45 13.03
N ARG A 124 -4.99 -20.52 12.78
CA ARG A 124 -3.52 -20.48 12.67
C ARG A 124 -3.01 -20.22 11.26
N ASP A 125 -3.89 -20.16 10.27
CA ASP A 125 -3.48 -19.82 8.88
C ASP A 125 -3.33 -18.31 8.72
N LEU A 126 -2.25 -17.76 9.31
CA LEU A 126 -1.98 -16.33 9.31
C LEU A 126 -1.69 -15.78 7.90
N ALA A 127 -1.19 -16.62 6.98
CA ALA A 127 -0.99 -16.22 5.59
C ALA A 127 -2.34 -15.97 4.89
N ALA A 128 -3.31 -16.87 5.06
CA ALA A 128 -4.66 -16.69 4.52
C ALA A 128 -5.36 -15.47 5.15
N ILE A 129 -5.18 -15.24 6.46
CA ILE A 129 -5.73 -14.09 7.17
C ILE A 129 -5.12 -12.78 6.62
N LYS A 130 -3.80 -12.71 6.46
CA LYS A 130 -3.11 -11.54 5.89
C LYS A 130 -3.59 -11.24 4.47
N LEU A 131 -3.78 -12.27 3.64
CA LEU A 131 -4.30 -12.09 2.28
C LEU A 131 -5.75 -11.57 2.29
N GLY A 132 -6.59 -12.06 3.19
CA GLY A 132 -7.93 -11.51 3.41
C GLY A 132 -7.90 -10.05 3.86
N GLN A 133 -6.98 -9.69 4.77
CA GLN A 133 -6.77 -8.29 5.15
C GLN A 133 -6.34 -7.42 3.97
N TYR A 134 -5.48 -7.92 3.08
CA TYR A 134 -5.09 -7.19 1.86
C TYR A 134 -6.31 -6.89 0.97
N HIS A 135 -7.22 -7.84 0.80
CA HIS A 135 -8.44 -7.61 0.02
C HIS A 135 -9.35 -6.57 0.67
N ALA A 136 -9.60 -6.71 1.98
CA ALA A 136 -10.42 -5.76 2.73
C ALA A 136 -9.80 -4.35 2.72
N PHE A 137 -8.48 -4.25 2.87
CA PHE A 137 -7.73 -2.99 2.79
C PHE A 137 -7.94 -2.28 1.45
N ASN A 138 -7.84 -3.01 0.34
CA ASN A 138 -8.02 -2.43 -0.99
C ASN A 138 -9.47 -2.01 -1.31
N LEU A 139 -10.44 -2.50 -0.53
CA LEU A 139 -11.83 -2.04 -0.58
C LEU A 139 -12.13 -0.90 0.41
N GLY A 140 -11.18 -0.53 1.28
CA GLY A 140 -11.39 0.43 2.37
C GLY A 140 -12.22 -0.14 3.52
N ASP A 141 -12.36 -1.46 3.63
CA ASP A 141 -13.13 -2.14 4.68
C ASP A 141 -12.23 -2.50 5.89
N ALA A 142 -11.82 -1.47 6.63
CA ALA A 142 -11.01 -1.61 7.84
C ALA A 142 -11.66 -2.51 8.93
N PRO A 143 -12.98 -2.47 9.18
CA PRO A 143 -13.61 -3.40 10.12
C PRO A 143 -13.43 -4.87 9.76
N THR A 144 -13.53 -5.23 8.49
CA THR A 144 -13.28 -6.60 8.04
C THR A 144 -11.81 -6.98 8.20
N MET A 145 -10.86 -6.08 7.92
CA MET A 145 -9.44 -6.32 8.21
C MET A 145 -9.23 -6.73 9.67
N LEU A 146 -9.76 -5.93 10.58
CA LEU A 146 -9.62 -6.18 12.02
C LEU A 146 -10.27 -7.50 12.44
N ARG A 147 -11.50 -7.77 11.97
CA ARG A 147 -12.24 -8.99 12.30
C ARG A 147 -11.50 -10.26 11.89
N LEU A 148 -10.90 -10.28 10.68
CA LEU A 148 -10.11 -11.41 10.20
C LEU A 148 -8.95 -11.74 11.15
N ALA A 149 -8.19 -10.74 11.62
CA ALA A 149 -7.09 -10.95 12.56
C ALA A 149 -7.59 -11.38 13.95
N LEU A 150 -8.74 -10.86 14.41
CA LEU A 150 -9.32 -11.22 15.71
C LEU A 150 -9.69 -12.70 15.80
N HIS A 151 -10.09 -13.35 14.71
CA HIS A 151 -10.36 -14.78 14.71
C HIS A 151 -9.13 -15.62 15.07
N ALA A 152 -7.91 -15.14 14.79
CA ALA A 152 -6.69 -15.86 15.09
C ALA A 152 -6.24 -15.76 16.56
N VAL A 153 -6.74 -14.80 17.34
CA VAL A 153 -6.26 -14.53 18.70
C VAL A 153 -6.28 -15.76 19.60
N PRO A 154 -7.36 -16.57 19.67
CA PRO A 154 -7.38 -17.73 20.56
C PRO A 154 -6.32 -18.81 20.23
N ALA A 155 -5.87 -18.87 18.97
CA ALA A 155 -4.99 -19.93 18.49
C ALA A 155 -3.52 -19.47 18.28
N ALA A 156 -3.25 -18.16 18.16
CA ALA A 156 -1.96 -17.63 17.77
C ALA A 156 -1.53 -16.39 18.57
N GLN A 157 -2.09 -16.16 19.77
CA GLN A 157 -1.76 -15.02 20.63
C GLN A 157 -0.26 -14.89 21.01
N HIS A 158 0.52 -15.95 20.80
CA HIS A 158 1.96 -15.98 21.07
C HIS A 158 2.81 -15.71 19.82
N VAL A 159 2.19 -15.28 18.71
CA VAL A 159 2.85 -15.05 17.43
C VAL A 159 2.96 -13.54 17.17
N ALA A 160 4.19 -13.02 17.04
CA ALA A 160 4.44 -11.59 16.85
C ALA A 160 3.74 -11.02 15.61
N SER A 161 3.78 -11.74 14.47
CA SER A 161 3.15 -11.28 13.24
C SER A 161 1.63 -11.17 13.34
N LEU A 162 0.93 -12.00 14.15
CA LEU A 162 -0.48 -11.78 14.42
C LEU A 162 -0.72 -10.40 15.06
N HIS A 163 0.10 -10.04 16.04
CA HIS A 163 -0.04 -8.74 16.70
C HIS A 163 0.30 -7.57 15.77
N GLY A 164 1.20 -7.75 14.81
CA GLY A 164 1.40 -6.81 13.72
C GLY A 164 0.15 -6.63 12.86
N LEU A 165 -0.52 -7.73 12.48
CA LEU A 165 -1.78 -7.70 11.72
C LEU A 165 -2.92 -7.04 12.53
N LEU A 166 -3.03 -7.32 13.83
CA LEU A 166 -3.99 -6.67 14.72
C LEU A 166 -3.69 -5.18 14.88
N ALA A 167 -2.43 -4.81 15.07
CA ALA A 167 -2.02 -3.42 15.20
C ALA A 167 -2.45 -2.61 13.99
N PHE A 168 -2.19 -3.09 12.78
CA PHE A 168 -2.59 -2.41 11.55
C PHE A 168 -4.11 -2.40 11.37
N GLY A 169 -4.80 -3.49 11.69
CA GLY A 169 -6.27 -3.54 11.65
C GLY A 169 -6.92 -2.53 12.59
N TYR A 170 -6.44 -2.41 13.83
CA TYR A 170 -6.91 -1.41 14.78
C TYR A 170 -6.59 0.02 14.34
N GLU A 171 -5.38 0.24 13.78
CA GLU A 171 -4.96 1.54 13.29
C GLU A 171 -5.84 2.02 12.14
N GLN A 172 -6.13 1.16 11.16
CA GLN A 172 -7.03 1.50 10.05
C GLN A 172 -8.49 1.74 10.52
N CYS A 173 -8.86 1.20 11.69
CA CYS A 173 -10.12 1.53 12.38
C CYS A 173 -10.02 2.77 13.28
N HIS A 174 -8.92 3.53 13.25
CA HIS A 174 -8.63 4.68 14.13
C HIS A 174 -8.72 4.36 15.63
N ARG A 175 -8.44 3.12 16.03
CA ARG A 175 -8.35 2.65 17.41
C ARG A 175 -6.89 2.68 17.87
N LEU A 176 -6.29 3.88 17.89
CA LEU A 176 -4.85 4.08 18.00
C LEU A 176 -4.24 3.49 19.27
N GLY A 177 -4.93 3.58 20.42
CA GLY A 177 -4.43 2.99 21.67
C GLY A 177 -4.32 1.46 21.62
N GLN A 178 -5.30 0.76 21.00
CA GLN A 178 -5.23 -0.69 20.79
C GLN A 178 -4.16 -1.04 19.75
N ALA A 179 -4.06 -0.25 18.67
CA ALA A 179 -3.04 -0.42 17.64
C ALA A 179 -1.64 -0.36 18.24
N GLU A 180 -1.35 0.67 19.05
CA GLU A 180 -0.06 0.81 19.73
C GLU A 180 0.23 -0.33 20.70
N ALA A 181 -0.76 -0.73 21.51
CA ALA A 181 -0.61 -1.83 22.46
C ALA A 181 -0.20 -3.14 21.75
N HIS A 182 -0.87 -3.47 20.64
CA HIS A 182 -0.55 -4.66 19.84
C HIS A 182 0.80 -4.53 19.12
N ALA A 183 1.12 -3.37 18.54
CA ALA A 183 2.41 -3.16 17.90
C ALA A 183 3.57 -3.31 18.89
N ARG A 184 3.49 -2.66 20.07
CA ARG A 184 4.51 -2.78 21.10
C ARG A 184 4.63 -4.20 21.66
N TYR A 185 3.52 -4.92 21.79
CA TYR A 185 3.53 -6.33 22.21
C TYR A 185 4.22 -7.23 21.17
N ALA A 186 3.95 -7.02 19.86
CA ALA A 186 4.67 -7.71 18.80
C ALA A 186 6.17 -7.45 18.84
N LEU A 187 6.57 -6.17 19.03
CA LEU A 187 7.98 -5.76 19.07
C LEU A 187 8.70 -6.24 20.35
N ALA A 188 7.98 -6.46 21.45
CA ALA A 188 8.55 -7.07 22.66
C ALA A 188 8.87 -8.56 22.43
N MET A 189 8.08 -9.26 21.61
CA MET A 189 8.34 -10.66 21.22
C MET A 189 9.41 -10.76 20.14
N GLN A 190 9.34 -9.89 19.13
CA GLN A 190 10.23 -9.87 17.97
C GLN A 190 10.55 -8.42 17.58
N PRO A 191 11.66 -7.87 18.09
CA PRO A 191 12.01 -6.46 17.82
C PRO A 191 12.12 -6.09 16.35
N ALA A 192 12.44 -7.06 15.48
CA ALA A 192 12.58 -6.90 14.04
C ALA A 192 11.28 -7.23 13.26
N GLU A 193 10.11 -7.27 13.91
CA GLU A 193 8.84 -7.52 13.22
C GLU A 193 8.46 -6.25 12.39
N PRO A 194 8.57 -6.32 11.04
CA PRO A 194 8.54 -5.09 10.22
C PRO A 194 7.14 -4.51 10.09
N TRP A 195 6.09 -5.33 10.19
CA TRP A 195 4.70 -4.88 10.07
C TRP A 195 4.21 -4.19 11.34
N ALA A 196 4.69 -4.62 12.53
CA ALA A 196 4.43 -3.92 13.78
C ALA A 196 5.18 -2.58 13.84
N GLN A 197 6.43 -2.52 13.33
CA GLN A 197 7.17 -1.26 13.20
C GLN A 197 6.39 -0.28 12.30
N HIS A 198 5.89 -0.75 11.16
CA HIS A 198 5.06 0.00 10.24
C HIS A 198 3.76 0.51 10.90
N ALA A 199 3.01 -0.38 11.57
CA ALA A 199 1.77 0.00 12.24
C ALA A 199 1.98 1.03 13.35
N LEU A 200 3.08 0.90 14.12
CA LEU A 200 3.44 1.85 15.17
C LEU A 200 3.81 3.22 14.59
N ALA A 201 4.49 3.24 13.43
CA ALA A 201 4.77 4.48 12.71
C ALA A 201 3.48 5.20 12.30
N HIS A 202 2.50 4.47 11.77
CA HIS A 202 1.18 5.03 11.47
C HIS A 202 0.50 5.65 12.68
N VAL A 203 0.52 4.96 13.84
CA VAL A 203 -0.04 5.48 15.09
C VAL A 203 0.65 6.80 15.49
N MET A 204 1.99 6.82 15.52
CA MET A 204 2.74 8.01 15.92
C MET A 204 2.52 9.18 14.95
N LEU A 205 2.43 8.92 13.65
CA LEU A 205 2.17 9.95 12.65
C LEU A 205 0.77 10.55 12.84
N THR A 206 -0.24 9.71 13.06
CA THR A 206 -1.63 10.13 13.25
C THR A 206 -1.82 10.90 14.56
N ASP A 207 -1.14 10.47 15.65
CA ASP A 207 -1.15 11.15 16.96
C ASP A 207 -0.28 12.43 16.98
N GLY A 208 0.46 12.74 15.90
CA GLY A 208 1.34 13.90 15.84
C GLY A 208 2.61 13.76 16.71
N ARG A 209 2.99 12.55 17.14
CA ARG A 209 4.23 12.25 17.87
C ARG A 209 5.43 12.16 16.92
N LEU A 210 5.69 13.27 16.21
CA LEU A 210 6.57 13.30 15.05
C LEU A 210 8.03 13.00 15.40
N ALA A 211 8.57 13.63 16.45
CA ALA A 211 9.96 13.42 16.88
C ALA A 211 10.16 11.98 17.41
N GLU A 212 9.19 11.45 18.16
CA GLU A 212 9.22 10.07 18.66
C GLU A 212 9.19 9.06 17.50
N GLY A 213 8.31 9.26 16.53
CA GLY A 213 8.19 8.39 15.37
C GLY A 213 9.44 8.39 14.49
N ALA A 214 10.04 9.56 14.25
CA ALA A 214 11.30 9.67 13.52
C ALA A 214 12.43 8.92 14.24
N ALA A 215 12.60 9.14 15.54
CA ALA A 215 13.63 8.47 16.33
C ALA A 215 13.43 6.94 16.36
N PHE A 216 12.18 6.49 16.54
CA PHE A 216 11.82 5.07 16.53
C PHE A 216 12.17 4.39 15.22
N LEU A 217 11.75 4.94 14.07
CA LEU A 217 12.05 4.37 12.76
C LEU A 217 13.54 4.45 12.41
N GLN A 218 14.22 5.52 12.79
CA GLN A 218 15.66 5.64 12.60
C GLN A 218 16.42 4.55 13.37
N GLN A 219 15.99 4.24 14.59
CA GLN A 219 16.57 3.14 15.39
C GLN A 219 16.26 1.76 14.77
N ALA A 220 15.08 1.58 14.18
CA ALA A 220 14.66 0.32 13.56
C ALA A 220 15.30 0.09 12.18
N SER A 221 15.66 1.14 11.43
CA SER A 221 16.06 1.07 10.03
C SER A 221 17.21 0.11 9.69
N PRO A 222 18.23 -0.13 10.57
CA PRO A 222 19.26 -1.12 10.28
C PRO A 222 18.73 -2.56 10.09
N GLN A 223 17.56 -2.86 10.68
CA GLN A 223 16.91 -4.18 10.62
C GLN A 223 16.22 -4.44 9.26
N TRP A 224 16.00 -3.41 8.43
CA TRP A 224 15.26 -3.52 7.16
C TRP A 224 16.10 -4.04 5.99
N ARG A 225 17.42 -4.09 6.11
CA ARG A 225 18.35 -4.45 5.02
C ARG A 225 18.11 -5.83 4.41
N GLY A 226 17.56 -6.76 5.19
CA GLY A 226 17.22 -8.11 4.73
C GLY A 226 15.78 -8.30 4.27
N LEU A 227 14.96 -7.26 4.27
CA LEU A 227 13.56 -7.32 3.84
C LEU A 227 13.41 -7.22 2.31
N THR A 228 12.23 -7.54 1.81
CA THR A 228 11.86 -7.24 0.41
C THR A 228 11.98 -5.75 0.14
N SER A 229 12.19 -5.36 -1.13
CA SER A 229 12.32 -3.97 -1.55
C SER A 229 11.13 -3.13 -1.08
N PHE A 230 9.90 -3.67 -1.26
CA PHE A 230 8.68 -3.02 -0.78
C PHE A 230 8.75 -2.66 0.69
N MET A 231 9.00 -3.61 1.58
CA MET A 231 8.90 -3.33 3.02
C MET A 231 10.01 -2.41 3.52
N ARG A 232 11.23 -2.59 2.99
CA ARG A 232 12.36 -1.70 3.26
C ARG A 232 12.06 -0.29 2.76
N GLY A 233 11.68 -0.15 1.50
CA GLY A 233 11.35 1.14 0.90
C GLY A 233 10.16 1.82 1.57
N HIS A 234 9.12 1.05 1.93
CA HIS A 234 7.91 1.57 2.55
C HIS A 234 8.12 2.08 3.98
N ASN A 235 8.88 1.35 4.81
CA ASN A 235 9.26 1.85 6.14
C ASN A 235 10.18 3.08 6.06
N SER A 236 11.09 3.12 5.08
CA SER A 236 11.93 4.29 4.80
C SER A 236 11.11 5.47 4.29
N TRP A 237 10.06 5.22 3.52
CA TRP A 237 9.08 6.22 3.11
C TRP A 237 8.36 6.82 4.32
N HIS A 238 7.92 6.01 5.29
CA HIS A 238 7.35 6.53 6.54
C HIS A 238 8.34 7.38 7.32
N LEU A 239 9.61 6.96 7.43
CA LEU A 239 10.65 7.78 8.05
C LEU A 239 10.80 9.13 7.33
N ALA A 240 10.78 9.14 5.99
CA ALA A 240 10.83 10.36 5.21
C ALA A 240 9.62 11.28 5.46
N LEU A 241 8.42 10.73 5.68
CA LEU A 241 7.25 11.54 6.07
C LEU A 241 7.50 12.28 7.38
N PHE A 242 8.03 11.60 8.41
CA PHE A 242 8.37 12.27 9.67
C PHE A 242 9.42 13.38 9.47
N GLN A 243 10.43 13.14 8.61
CA GLN A 243 11.45 14.15 8.33
C GLN A 243 10.85 15.40 7.67
N ILE A 244 9.94 15.23 6.69
CA ILE A 244 9.21 16.34 6.04
C ILE A 244 8.38 17.11 7.09
N GLU A 245 7.64 16.41 7.96
CA GLU A 245 6.83 17.04 9.00
C GLU A 245 7.69 17.85 10.01
N LEU A 246 8.90 17.38 10.29
CA LEU A 246 9.87 18.04 11.16
C LEU A 246 10.72 19.12 10.45
N GLY A 247 10.63 19.21 9.11
CA GLY A 247 11.35 20.18 8.29
C GLY A 247 12.79 19.77 7.97
N ASP A 248 13.17 18.48 8.15
CA ASP A 248 14.44 17.94 7.64
C ASP A 248 14.28 17.40 6.24
N ASP A 249 14.01 18.31 5.31
CA ASP A 249 13.77 18.00 3.90
C ASP A 249 14.99 17.33 3.23
N ALA A 250 16.20 17.67 3.70
CA ALA A 250 17.44 17.08 3.20
C ALA A 250 17.57 15.60 3.58
N ALA A 251 17.18 15.22 4.80
CA ALA A 251 17.14 13.82 5.21
C ALA A 251 16.08 13.04 4.43
N ALA A 252 14.90 13.64 4.19
CA ALA A 252 13.85 13.02 3.39
C ALA A 252 14.29 12.79 1.94
N LEU A 253 15.02 13.72 1.32
CA LEU A 253 15.56 13.57 -0.03
C LEU A 253 16.64 12.46 -0.10
N ARG A 254 17.51 12.37 0.90
CA ARG A 254 18.46 11.24 0.99
C ARG A 254 17.75 9.89 1.10
N LEU A 255 16.71 9.80 1.93
CA LEU A 255 15.90 8.57 2.04
C LEU A 255 15.24 8.19 0.71
N TYR A 256 14.80 9.18 -0.08
CA TYR A 256 14.33 8.93 -1.44
C TYR A 256 15.41 8.26 -2.29
N ASP A 257 16.59 8.86 -2.36
CA ASP A 257 17.68 8.40 -3.23
C ASP A 257 18.23 7.03 -2.82
N ASP A 258 18.41 6.80 -1.52
CA ASP A 258 19.14 5.63 -1.00
C ASP A 258 18.22 4.43 -0.72
N GLU A 259 16.97 4.66 -0.33
CA GLU A 259 16.12 3.63 0.27
C GLU A 259 14.76 3.45 -0.45
N VAL A 260 14.06 4.55 -0.80
CA VAL A 260 12.71 4.46 -1.36
C VAL A 260 12.76 4.13 -2.85
N TRP A 261 13.68 4.73 -3.60
CA TRP A 261 13.80 4.54 -5.05
C TRP A 261 15.05 3.75 -5.46
N GLY A 262 15.87 3.35 -4.52
CA GLY A 262 17.17 2.73 -4.78
C GLY A 262 17.16 1.21 -4.97
N LEU A 263 16.03 0.49 -4.74
CA LEU A 263 16.04 -0.97 -4.56
C LEU A 263 15.52 -1.73 -5.77
N ASP A 264 14.24 -1.63 -6.10
CA ASP A 264 13.61 -2.30 -7.24
C ASP A 264 12.76 -1.32 -8.05
N LYS A 265 13.33 -0.81 -9.11
CA LYS A 265 12.67 0.17 -9.99
C LYS A 265 11.58 -0.44 -10.88
N SER A 266 11.47 -1.75 -10.92
CA SER A 266 10.46 -2.46 -11.72
C SER A 266 9.17 -2.77 -10.94
N TYR A 267 9.24 -2.77 -9.60
CA TYR A 267 8.09 -3.14 -8.77
C TYR A 267 7.12 -1.97 -8.57
N SER A 268 5.83 -2.26 -8.74
CA SER A 268 4.74 -1.27 -8.66
C SER A 268 4.74 -0.46 -7.37
N GLN A 269 4.90 -1.12 -6.22
CA GLN A 269 4.83 -0.47 -4.90
C GLN A 269 6.03 0.45 -4.66
N ASP A 270 7.23 0.09 -5.15
CA ASP A 270 8.41 0.94 -5.06
C ASP A 270 8.24 2.18 -5.96
N GLN A 271 7.66 2.01 -7.16
CA GLN A 271 7.33 3.11 -8.06
C GLN A 271 6.34 4.09 -7.44
N VAL A 272 5.24 3.62 -6.84
CA VAL A 272 4.25 4.53 -6.24
C VAL A 272 4.76 5.18 -4.96
N GLY A 273 5.61 4.49 -4.18
CA GLY A 273 6.32 5.09 -3.05
C GLY A 273 7.21 6.25 -3.48
N ALA A 274 7.95 6.08 -4.57
CA ALA A 274 8.81 7.11 -5.16
C ALA A 274 8.00 8.31 -5.67
N VAL A 275 6.92 8.09 -6.44
CA VAL A 275 6.01 9.17 -6.89
C VAL A 275 5.47 9.95 -5.71
N SER A 276 4.98 9.23 -4.70
CA SER A 276 4.39 9.83 -3.51
C SER A 276 5.37 10.70 -2.75
N LEU A 277 6.61 10.24 -2.58
CA LEU A 277 7.62 11.00 -1.82
C LEU A 277 8.12 12.22 -2.60
N LEU A 278 8.38 12.09 -3.92
CA LEU A 278 8.78 13.24 -4.74
C LEU A 278 7.72 14.34 -4.74
N ALA A 279 6.44 13.96 -4.88
CA ALA A 279 5.35 14.93 -4.85
C ALA A 279 5.30 15.68 -3.51
N ARG A 280 5.47 14.98 -2.38
CA ARG A 280 5.49 15.60 -1.05
C ARG A 280 6.71 16.51 -0.84
N LEU A 281 7.87 16.12 -1.32
CA LEU A 281 9.08 16.95 -1.28
C LEU A 281 8.87 18.26 -2.06
N GLU A 282 8.30 18.20 -3.25
CA GLU A 282 7.98 19.42 -4.02
C GLU A 282 6.93 20.31 -3.32
N LEU A 283 5.90 19.70 -2.71
CA LEU A 283 4.90 20.43 -1.91
C LEU A 283 5.51 21.09 -0.67
N ALA A 284 6.60 20.53 -0.13
CA ALA A 284 7.41 21.13 0.94
C ALA A 284 8.36 22.23 0.42
N GLY A 285 8.48 22.43 -0.89
CA GLY A 285 9.35 23.43 -1.51
C GLY A 285 10.76 22.93 -1.86
N VAL A 286 10.98 21.61 -1.81
CA VAL A 286 12.28 21.00 -2.12
C VAL A 286 12.47 20.89 -3.63
N ALA A 287 13.64 21.32 -4.13
CA ALA A 287 14.03 21.11 -5.51
C ALA A 287 14.45 19.65 -5.71
N VAL A 288 13.67 18.87 -6.45
CA VAL A 288 13.92 17.43 -6.67
C VAL A 288 14.77 17.15 -7.92
N GLY A 289 15.17 18.17 -8.68
CA GLY A 289 16.02 18.03 -9.88
C GLY A 289 15.37 17.15 -10.96
N GLU A 290 16.18 16.30 -11.61
CA GLU A 290 15.77 15.43 -12.72
C GLU A 290 15.12 14.10 -12.26
N ARG A 291 14.79 13.96 -10.97
CA ARG A 291 14.26 12.69 -10.43
C ARG A 291 12.93 12.28 -11.05
N TRP A 292 12.12 13.25 -11.45
CA TRP A 292 10.88 12.95 -12.18
C TRP A 292 11.14 12.33 -13.54
N ASP A 293 12.15 12.79 -14.28
CA ASP A 293 12.46 12.28 -15.62
C ASP A 293 12.96 10.84 -15.52
N GLU A 294 13.82 10.56 -14.56
CA GLU A 294 14.33 9.21 -14.31
C GLU A 294 13.20 8.26 -13.89
N LEU A 295 12.38 8.64 -12.90
CA LEU A 295 11.25 7.84 -12.43
C LEU A 295 10.25 7.56 -13.57
N ALA A 296 9.91 8.57 -14.38
CA ALA A 296 8.93 8.46 -15.45
C ALA A 296 9.37 7.49 -16.56
N THR A 297 10.67 7.23 -16.76
CA THR A 297 11.13 6.20 -17.70
C THR A 297 10.59 4.82 -17.31
N HIS A 298 10.56 4.52 -16.01
CA HIS A 298 10.04 3.27 -15.46
C HIS A 298 8.50 3.22 -15.45
N LEU A 299 7.83 4.37 -15.30
CA LEU A 299 6.36 4.44 -15.34
C LEU A 299 5.79 4.32 -16.74
N SER A 300 6.58 4.59 -17.79
CA SER A 300 6.12 4.64 -19.19
C SER A 300 5.51 3.33 -19.68
N CYS A 301 5.89 2.19 -19.12
CA CYS A 301 5.33 0.87 -19.45
C CYS A 301 4.02 0.54 -18.71
N ARG A 302 3.57 1.40 -17.75
CA ARG A 302 2.42 1.15 -16.89
C ARG A 302 1.08 1.66 -17.44
N THR A 303 1.08 2.23 -18.64
CA THR A 303 -0.11 2.92 -19.18
C THR A 303 -1.32 2.02 -19.42
N ALA A 304 -1.13 0.70 -19.50
CA ALA A 304 -2.17 -0.29 -19.78
C ALA A 304 -2.40 -1.28 -18.63
N ASP A 305 -1.99 -0.97 -17.41
CA ASP A 305 -2.05 -1.90 -16.28
C ASP A 305 -3.47 -2.08 -15.74
N GLN A 306 -4.16 -1.02 -15.37
CA GLN A 306 -5.51 -0.96 -14.78
C GLN A 306 -5.76 -2.09 -13.76
N VAL A 307 -4.75 -2.37 -12.92
CA VAL A 307 -4.83 -3.39 -11.86
C VAL A 307 -5.57 -2.84 -10.66
N GLN A 308 -5.26 -1.61 -10.26
CA GLN A 308 -5.79 -0.97 -9.08
C GLN A 308 -5.80 0.56 -9.24
N PRO A 309 -6.90 1.25 -8.86
CA PRO A 309 -7.00 2.70 -9.05
C PRO A 309 -5.85 3.47 -8.40
N PHE A 310 -5.46 3.09 -7.18
CA PHE A 310 -4.39 3.75 -6.43
C PHE A 310 -3.05 3.76 -7.18
N LEU A 311 -2.70 2.65 -7.85
CA LEU A 311 -1.46 2.53 -8.61
C LEU A 311 -1.50 3.42 -9.87
N ASP A 312 -2.57 3.30 -10.67
CA ASP A 312 -2.70 4.04 -11.93
C ASP A 312 -2.69 5.56 -11.71
N LEU A 313 -3.30 6.04 -10.62
CA LEU A 313 -3.30 7.45 -10.27
C LEU A 313 -1.90 7.98 -9.92
N GLN A 314 -1.09 7.20 -9.25
CA GLN A 314 0.30 7.54 -8.97
C GLN A 314 1.15 7.53 -10.25
N TYR A 315 1.00 6.52 -11.11
CA TYR A 315 1.68 6.47 -12.40
C TYR A 315 1.32 7.69 -13.26
N LEU A 316 0.03 8.02 -13.33
CA LEU A 316 -0.47 9.17 -14.07
C LEU A 316 0.19 10.48 -13.58
N TYR A 317 0.25 10.66 -12.26
CA TYR A 317 0.87 11.86 -11.68
C TYR A 317 2.35 11.96 -12.06
N GLY A 318 3.12 10.89 -11.89
CA GLY A 318 4.55 10.87 -12.22
C GLY A 318 4.82 11.15 -13.70
N LEU A 319 4.08 10.49 -14.61
CA LEU A 319 4.19 10.72 -16.05
C LEU A 319 3.86 12.16 -16.44
N ALA A 320 2.78 12.70 -15.88
CA ALA A 320 2.35 14.07 -16.15
C ALA A 320 3.33 15.11 -15.58
N ARG A 321 3.92 14.82 -14.40
CA ARG A 321 4.88 15.71 -13.74
C ARG A 321 6.21 15.78 -14.50
N ALA A 322 6.60 14.71 -15.19
CA ALA A 322 7.72 14.66 -16.12
C ALA A 322 7.37 15.21 -17.54
N GLY A 323 6.13 15.62 -17.77
CA GLY A 323 5.69 16.15 -19.05
C GLY A 323 5.56 15.14 -20.18
N LEU A 324 5.48 13.85 -19.87
CA LEU A 324 5.42 12.77 -20.85
C LEU A 324 4.02 12.61 -21.46
N PRO A 325 3.89 12.38 -22.79
CA PRO A 325 2.59 12.16 -23.44
C PRO A 325 1.88 10.88 -23.02
N GLN A 326 2.60 9.92 -22.45
CA GLN A 326 2.05 8.70 -21.87
C GLN A 326 1.02 8.98 -20.77
N ALA A 327 1.05 10.14 -20.13
CA ALA A 327 0.01 10.56 -19.20
C ALA A 327 -1.37 10.66 -19.85
N ASP A 328 -1.47 11.16 -21.08
CA ASP A 328 -2.75 11.19 -21.82
C ASP A 328 -3.23 9.80 -22.19
N THR A 329 -2.30 8.92 -22.58
CA THR A 329 -2.60 7.52 -22.88
C THR A 329 -3.17 6.82 -21.64
N LEU A 330 -2.53 7.02 -20.48
CA LEU A 330 -3.00 6.41 -19.22
C LEU A 330 -4.37 6.97 -18.80
N LEU A 331 -4.58 8.29 -18.88
CA LEU A 331 -5.91 8.88 -18.62
C LEU A 331 -7.00 8.25 -19.50
N ALA A 332 -6.75 8.15 -20.81
CA ALA A 332 -7.69 7.54 -21.75
C ALA A 332 -7.97 6.07 -21.40
N ASN A 333 -6.95 5.33 -20.94
CA ASN A 333 -7.09 3.93 -20.52
C ASN A 333 -7.91 3.81 -19.23
N ILE A 334 -7.66 4.66 -18.22
CA ILE A 334 -8.46 4.74 -16.98
C ILE A 334 -9.95 4.98 -17.32
N GLN A 335 -10.24 5.98 -18.17
CA GLN A 335 -11.61 6.32 -18.56
C GLN A 335 -12.31 5.17 -19.29
N ARG A 336 -11.61 4.48 -20.20
CA ARG A 336 -12.13 3.35 -20.96
C ARG A 336 -12.36 2.14 -20.07
N PHE A 337 -11.47 1.86 -19.13
CA PHE A 337 -11.54 0.72 -18.24
C PHE A 337 -12.61 0.89 -17.14
N ALA A 338 -12.82 2.11 -16.63
CA ALA A 338 -13.71 2.36 -15.51
C ALA A 338 -15.12 1.72 -15.62
N PRO A 339 -15.85 1.80 -16.76
CA PRO A 339 -17.13 1.11 -16.91
C PRO A 339 -17.01 -0.42 -17.02
N LEU A 340 -15.85 -0.94 -17.39
CA LEU A 340 -15.56 -2.37 -17.59
C LEU A 340 -15.00 -3.05 -16.35
N ALA A 341 -14.62 -2.27 -15.33
CA ALA A 341 -14.03 -2.80 -14.11
C ALA A 341 -14.93 -3.83 -13.41
N PRO A 342 -14.36 -4.80 -12.69
CA PRO A 342 -15.12 -5.77 -11.89
C PRO A 342 -16.15 -5.08 -11.00
N ALA A 343 -17.30 -5.73 -10.77
CA ALA A 343 -18.45 -5.11 -10.11
C ALA A 343 -18.10 -4.47 -8.75
N ALA A 344 -17.27 -5.14 -7.95
CA ALA A 344 -16.83 -4.65 -6.63
C ALA A 344 -15.96 -3.37 -6.72
N ALA A 345 -15.15 -3.21 -7.77
CA ALA A 345 -14.24 -2.08 -7.95
C ALA A 345 -14.82 -0.95 -8.83
N ARG A 346 -15.91 -1.22 -9.55
CA ARG A 346 -16.43 -0.30 -10.59
C ARG A 346 -16.77 1.08 -10.05
N ALA A 347 -17.38 1.16 -8.88
CA ALA A 347 -17.72 2.43 -8.26
C ALA A 347 -16.47 3.26 -7.93
N ALA A 348 -15.40 2.63 -7.43
CA ALA A 348 -14.12 3.28 -7.15
C ALA A 348 -13.48 3.82 -8.44
N TRP A 349 -13.48 3.03 -9.52
CA TRP A 349 -12.95 3.48 -10.81
C TRP A 349 -13.74 4.66 -11.40
N GLN A 350 -15.08 4.56 -11.44
CA GLN A 350 -15.91 5.57 -12.09
C GLN A 350 -16.05 6.86 -11.29
N ARG A 351 -16.30 6.75 -9.97
CA ARG A 351 -16.67 7.89 -9.13
C ARG A 351 -15.49 8.53 -8.41
N VAL A 352 -14.36 7.83 -8.32
CA VAL A 352 -13.17 8.32 -7.63
C VAL A 352 -11.98 8.43 -8.56
N ALA A 353 -11.57 7.32 -9.21
CA ALA A 353 -10.36 7.31 -10.02
C ALA A 353 -10.44 8.24 -11.24
N VAL A 354 -11.56 8.26 -11.95
CA VAL A 354 -11.70 9.16 -13.12
C VAL A 354 -11.64 10.64 -12.73
N PRO A 355 -12.41 11.16 -11.75
CA PRO A 355 -12.24 12.55 -11.31
C PRO A 355 -10.85 12.84 -10.76
N ALA A 356 -10.29 11.95 -9.93
CA ALA A 356 -8.94 12.10 -9.39
C ALA A 356 -7.89 12.18 -10.51
N ALA A 357 -8.01 11.34 -11.55
CA ALA A 357 -7.08 11.35 -12.68
C ALA A 357 -7.06 12.68 -13.41
N HIS A 358 -8.24 13.28 -13.64
CA HIS A 358 -8.31 14.63 -14.22
C HIS A 358 -7.65 15.68 -13.34
N GLY A 359 -7.93 15.67 -12.04
CA GLY A 359 -7.36 16.62 -11.10
C GLY A 359 -5.84 16.47 -10.96
N LEU A 360 -5.35 15.21 -10.86
CA LEU A 360 -3.91 14.91 -10.80
C LEU A 360 -3.18 15.36 -12.07
N LEU A 361 -3.76 15.07 -13.24
CA LEU A 361 -3.17 15.47 -14.52
C LEU A 361 -3.08 17.01 -14.62
N ALA A 362 -4.15 17.72 -14.27
CA ALA A 362 -4.18 19.19 -14.29
C ALA A 362 -3.15 19.77 -13.31
N HIS A 363 -3.09 19.25 -12.07
CA HIS A 363 -2.11 19.67 -11.06
C HIS A 363 -0.67 19.42 -11.52
N ALA A 364 -0.35 18.19 -11.93
CA ALA A 364 1.00 17.81 -12.34
C ALA A 364 1.49 18.63 -13.52
N ARG A 365 0.62 18.88 -14.51
CA ARG A 365 0.92 19.75 -15.66
C ARG A 365 1.11 21.21 -15.27
N GLY A 366 0.30 21.70 -14.33
CA GLY A 366 0.47 23.02 -13.76
C GLY A 366 1.81 23.18 -13.03
N MET A 367 2.27 22.15 -12.35
CA MET A 367 3.61 22.10 -11.74
C MET A 367 4.73 22.06 -12.80
N PHE A 368 4.51 21.33 -13.89
CA PHE A 368 5.50 21.22 -14.98
C PHE A 368 5.59 22.49 -15.85
N LYS A 369 4.42 23.08 -16.18
CA LYS A 369 4.31 24.32 -17.00
C LYS A 369 3.37 25.31 -16.33
N PRO A 370 3.83 26.09 -15.36
CA PRO A 370 2.98 26.98 -14.56
C PRO A 370 2.15 27.98 -15.39
N ALA A 371 2.66 28.43 -16.55
CA ALA A 371 1.95 29.33 -17.45
C ALA A 371 0.70 28.71 -18.11
N GLN A 372 0.55 27.40 -18.09
CA GLN A 372 -0.57 26.66 -18.68
C GLN A 372 -1.46 26.00 -17.59
N ALA A 373 -1.26 26.36 -16.33
CA ALA A 373 -1.93 25.75 -15.21
C ALA A 373 -3.42 26.14 -15.12
N ASP A 374 -4.29 25.17 -14.92
CA ASP A 374 -5.69 25.34 -14.56
C ASP A 374 -5.92 24.86 -13.13
N TRP A 375 -5.51 25.69 -12.17
CA TRP A 375 -5.61 25.38 -10.75
C TRP A 375 -7.05 25.21 -10.25
N PRO A 376 -8.04 26.05 -10.71
CA PRO A 376 -9.43 25.82 -10.38
C PRO A 376 -9.94 24.44 -10.80
N ALA A 377 -9.67 24.01 -12.04
CA ALA A 377 -10.07 22.71 -12.53
C ALA A 377 -9.40 21.56 -11.75
N ALA A 378 -8.10 21.70 -11.42
CA ALA A 378 -7.39 20.74 -10.59
C ALA A 378 -8.02 20.61 -9.20
N ALA A 379 -8.33 21.75 -8.54
CA ALA A 379 -8.93 21.78 -7.22
C ALA A 379 -10.35 21.14 -7.22
N ASP A 380 -11.18 21.49 -8.21
CA ASP A 380 -12.55 20.97 -8.29
C ASP A 380 -12.58 19.47 -8.54
N ALA A 381 -11.75 18.96 -9.46
CA ALA A 381 -11.69 17.54 -9.78
C ALA A 381 -11.13 16.70 -8.62
N LEU A 382 -10.05 17.15 -7.97
CA LEU A 382 -9.52 16.50 -6.78
C LEU A 382 -10.54 16.52 -5.64
N GLY A 383 -11.15 17.68 -5.36
CA GLY A 383 -12.17 17.81 -4.32
C GLY A 383 -13.35 16.88 -4.51
N ALA A 384 -13.79 16.65 -5.75
CA ALA A 384 -14.86 15.71 -6.06
C ALA A 384 -14.50 14.24 -5.76
N ALA A 385 -13.20 13.89 -5.82
CA ALA A 385 -12.72 12.53 -5.56
C ALA A 385 -12.50 12.22 -4.07
N LEU A 386 -12.18 13.23 -3.23
CA LEU A 386 -11.77 13.03 -1.84
C LEU A 386 -12.73 12.17 -1.00
N PRO A 387 -14.08 12.33 -1.06
CA PRO A 387 -14.99 11.56 -0.22
C PRO A 387 -14.94 10.04 -0.45
N GLY A 388 -14.48 9.62 -1.63
CA GLY A 388 -14.42 8.20 -2.03
C GLY A 388 -13.03 7.56 -1.95
N LEU A 389 -12.00 8.30 -1.54
CA LEU A 389 -10.60 7.83 -1.60
C LEU A 389 -10.35 6.53 -0.85
N ALA A 390 -11.08 6.21 0.21
CA ALA A 390 -10.92 4.95 0.92
C ALA A 390 -11.09 3.72 0.01
N GLY A 391 -11.95 3.82 -1.01
CA GLY A 391 -12.25 2.72 -1.93
C GLY A 391 -11.26 2.50 -3.07
N ILE A 392 -10.19 3.31 -3.21
CA ILE A 392 -9.18 3.12 -4.27
C ILE A 392 -7.99 2.26 -3.87
N GLY A 393 -7.89 1.86 -2.60
CA GLY A 393 -6.72 1.22 -2.01
C GLY A 393 -5.73 2.24 -1.40
N GLY A 394 -4.62 1.73 -0.86
CA GLY A 394 -3.66 2.51 -0.10
C GLY A 394 -4.11 2.81 1.34
N SER A 395 -3.17 3.09 2.25
CA SER A 395 -3.47 3.54 3.60
C SER A 395 -3.90 5.01 3.62
N HIS A 396 -4.47 5.47 4.75
CA HIS A 396 -4.78 6.90 4.89
C HIS A 396 -3.53 7.77 4.75
N ALA A 397 -2.38 7.35 5.27
CA ALA A 397 -1.11 8.07 5.09
C ALA A 397 -0.68 8.16 3.61
N GLN A 398 -0.93 7.11 2.82
CA GLN A 398 -0.67 7.13 1.38
C GLN A 398 -1.66 8.03 0.64
N ARG A 399 -2.96 7.94 0.97
CA ARG A 399 -4.03 8.74 0.34
C ARG A 399 -3.97 10.22 0.70
N GLU A 400 -3.37 10.58 1.82
CA GLU A 400 -3.15 11.98 2.24
C GLU A 400 -2.43 12.81 1.15
N LEU A 401 -1.63 12.18 0.26
CA LEU A 401 -1.06 12.89 -0.89
C LEU A 401 -2.13 13.59 -1.72
N PHE A 402 -3.25 12.92 -2.00
CA PHE A 402 -4.34 13.50 -2.80
C PHE A 402 -4.97 14.72 -2.12
N GLU A 403 -5.09 14.67 -0.78
CA GLU A 403 -5.55 15.81 0.02
C GLU A 403 -4.54 16.96 -0.01
N GLN A 404 -3.24 16.66 0.08
CA GLN A 404 -2.18 17.66 -0.01
C GLN A 404 -2.15 18.33 -1.39
N LEU A 405 -2.33 17.57 -2.48
CA LEU A 405 -2.42 18.09 -3.84
C LEU A 405 -3.67 18.94 -4.05
N HIS A 406 -4.81 18.54 -3.48
CA HIS A 406 -6.03 19.35 -3.50
C HIS A 406 -5.83 20.67 -2.76
N LEU A 407 -5.24 20.66 -1.57
CA LEU A 407 -4.91 21.87 -0.82
C LEU A 407 -3.97 22.80 -1.61
N ASP A 408 -2.96 22.23 -2.29
CA ASP A 408 -2.06 23.02 -3.13
C ASP A 408 -2.79 23.66 -4.32
N ALA A 409 -3.65 22.90 -5.00
CA ALA A 409 -4.47 23.41 -6.08
C ALA A 409 -5.41 24.55 -5.61
N LEU A 410 -6.07 24.39 -4.46
CA LEU A 410 -6.90 25.44 -3.85
C LEU A 410 -6.10 26.70 -3.55
N GLN A 411 -4.91 26.55 -2.96
CA GLN A 411 -4.06 27.69 -2.62
C GLN A 411 -3.60 28.44 -3.87
N ARG A 412 -3.17 27.72 -4.91
CA ARG A 412 -2.77 28.30 -6.21
C ARG A 412 -3.94 28.91 -6.98
N ALA A 413 -5.14 28.40 -6.80
CA ALA A 413 -6.38 28.98 -7.32
C ALA A 413 -6.86 30.21 -6.53
N GLY A 414 -6.14 30.66 -5.48
CA GLY A 414 -6.53 31.79 -4.64
C GLY A 414 -7.68 31.51 -3.68
N ARG A 415 -8.12 30.25 -3.52
CA ARG A 415 -9.22 29.85 -2.63
C ARG A 415 -8.77 29.73 -1.17
N LEU A 416 -8.11 30.79 -0.64
CA LEU A 416 -7.41 30.76 0.65
C LEU A 416 -8.30 30.44 1.84
N ALA A 417 -9.55 30.92 1.84
CA ALA A 417 -10.51 30.62 2.92
C ALA A 417 -10.80 29.11 3.00
N ALA A 418 -10.95 28.43 1.85
CA ALA A 418 -11.12 26.98 1.83
C ALA A 418 -9.88 26.24 2.36
N VAL A 419 -8.69 26.70 1.98
CA VAL A 419 -7.43 26.13 2.50
C VAL A 419 -7.33 26.32 4.02
N GLN A 420 -7.67 27.49 4.55
CA GLN A 420 -7.67 27.77 5.99
C GLN A 420 -8.60 26.83 6.74
N ASN A 421 -9.84 26.66 6.24
CA ASN A 421 -10.83 25.78 6.86
C ASN A 421 -10.36 24.31 6.93
N LEU A 422 -9.57 23.84 5.96
CA LEU A 422 -9.03 22.47 5.93
C LEU A 422 -7.76 22.31 6.77
N LEU A 423 -6.88 23.33 6.78
CA LEU A 423 -5.58 23.25 7.48
C LEU A 423 -5.69 23.55 8.98
N GLN A 424 -6.60 24.42 9.43
CA GLN A 424 -6.67 24.80 10.84
C GLN A 424 -6.95 23.62 11.76
N PRO A 425 -7.91 22.70 11.45
CA PRO A 425 -8.10 21.49 12.25
C PRO A 425 -6.86 20.60 12.29
N GLN A 426 -6.09 20.49 11.17
CA GLN A 426 -4.84 19.73 11.14
C GLN A 426 -3.77 20.36 12.03
N ALA A 427 -3.61 21.69 11.97
CA ALA A 427 -2.66 22.41 12.81
C ALA A 427 -2.98 22.24 14.31
N ASN A 428 -4.26 22.23 14.66
CA ASN A 428 -4.69 22.01 16.04
C ASN A 428 -4.43 20.58 16.52
N ALA A 429 -4.61 19.59 15.64
CA ALA A 429 -4.36 18.18 15.95
C ALA A 429 -2.85 17.85 15.98
N GLN A 430 -2.06 18.50 15.14
CA GLN A 430 -0.62 18.25 14.99
C GLN A 430 0.21 19.54 15.13
N PRO A 431 0.26 20.15 16.32
CA PRO A 431 0.92 21.45 16.52
C PRO A 431 2.44 21.41 16.26
N GLN A 432 3.06 20.23 16.24
CA GLN A 432 4.48 20.06 15.93
C GLN A 432 4.78 20.01 14.43
N SER A 433 3.79 19.85 13.56
CA SER A 433 3.99 19.79 12.10
C SER A 433 4.44 21.15 11.57
N LEU A 434 5.71 21.25 11.22
CA LEU A 434 6.26 22.46 10.59
C LEU A 434 5.70 22.66 9.20
N ARG A 435 5.42 21.59 8.46
CA ARG A 435 4.80 21.63 7.14
C ARG A 435 3.43 22.32 7.19
N VAL A 436 2.56 21.86 8.07
CA VAL A 436 1.20 22.42 8.21
C VAL A 436 1.25 23.87 8.68
N ARG A 437 2.09 24.18 9.68
CA ARG A 437 2.24 25.53 10.23
C ARG A 437 2.73 26.53 9.18
N ARG A 438 3.81 26.21 8.46
CA ARG A 438 4.37 27.07 7.40
C ARG A 438 3.31 27.41 6.35
N ARG A 439 2.54 26.39 5.94
CA ARG A 439 1.48 26.57 4.95
C ARG A 439 0.35 27.44 5.48
N LEU A 440 -0.10 27.21 6.70
CA LEU A 440 -1.17 27.99 7.34
C LEU A 440 -0.76 29.46 7.53
N HIS A 441 0.51 29.73 7.90
CA HIS A 441 1.06 31.10 7.98
C HIS A 441 0.96 31.81 6.61
N ALA A 442 1.37 31.17 5.53
CA ALA A 442 1.25 31.75 4.19
C ALA A 442 -0.22 32.04 3.81
N VAL A 443 -1.15 31.16 4.21
CA VAL A 443 -2.60 31.35 3.99
C VAL A 443 -3.12 32.56 4.77
N TYR A 444 -2.75 32.70 6.06
CA TYR A 444 -3.18 33.86 6.86
C TYR A 444 -2.60 35.15 6.34
N ALA A 445 -1.33 35.17 5.90
CA ALA A 445 -0.76 36.33 5.28
C ALA A 445 -1.53 36.75 4.00
N GLY A 446 -1.89 35.77 3.15
CA GLY A 446 -2.68 36.01 1.95
C GLY A 446 -4.12 36.45 2.21
N LEU A 447 -4.68 36.09 3.36
CA LEU A 447 -6.02 36.54 3.83
C LEU A 447 -6.00 37.94 4.49
N GLY A 448 -4.82 38.58 4.59
CA GLY A 448 -4.69 39.88 5.28
C GLY A 448 -4.76 39.78 6.80
N LEU A 449 -4.43 38.61 7.38
CA LEU A 449 -4.45 38.35 8.82
C LEU A 449 -3.03 38.08 9.36
N PRO A 450 -2.06 39.01 9.18
CA PRO A 450 -0.67 38.74 9.52
C PRO A 450 -0.43 38.48 11.01
N ALA A 451 -1.28 38.99 11.91
CA ALA A 451 -1.19 38.70 13.34
C ALA A 451 -1.39 37.20 13.67
N LEU A 452 -2.17 36.47 12.87
CA LEU A 452 -2.37 35.03 13.00
C LEU A 452 -1.25 34.22 12.31
N ALA A 453 -0.49 34.86 11.42
CA ALA A 453 0.67 34.25 10.76
C ALA A 453 1.94 34.31 11.66
N ALA A 454 1.97 35.11 12.69
CA ALA A 454 3.13 35.31 13.57
C ALA A 454 3.13 34.39 14.82
N GLY A 455 2.10 33.59 15.02
CA GLY A 455 1.97 32.62 16.11
C GLY A 455 2.21 31.21 15.58
#